data_d95351db7fcc513d95b965b05c282a6c
#
_entry.id   d95351db7fcc513d95b965b05c282a6c
#
_cell.length_a   1.000
_cell.length_b   1.000
_cell.length_c   1.000
_cell.angle_alpha   90.00
_cell.angle_beta   90.00
_cell.angle_gamma   90.00
#
_symmetry.space_group_name_H-M   'P 1'
#
loop_
_entity.id
_entity.type
_entity.pdbx_description
1 polymer ?
#
loop_
_entity_poly.entity_id
_entity_poly.type
_entity_poly.pdbx_seq_one_letter_code
_entity_poly.pdbx_strand_id
1 'polypeptide(L)'
;KTFHSYCFDLLGRIGNLEDAVGVIRKAAEMILSDEVEPNRISKTVLVIDEAQDMSADEFALVSALMEKNEEMRVIAVGDDDQNIYEFRGSSSEYLRDLCHLPESRFIEMTENYRSDKHIVDAANQFALKIRQRMKQQPIVSMSQENGIVRVIKHPVLLAQEGHCINFMYQPIAEDIISAHLKNSSTCVLTQTNEEALNMLSLLHRNGIKAKLVQSMDGMRFCNMAETRYFMKQIEQAALETKSPIISENCWKTAKDKTFAKYLHSLSLEYLKRCLLVFEQNYQAKYETDLKEFIFESSVEDFCDVSNAEVVVSTIHKAKGREFDNVYLLIDDSKKPTDEVLRSYYVAMTRAKHQLTIHTQGTFFDGIQADQHLYDPKEYEMPREITLQLTHKDIYLNFSKPYKREILSLDSGYSLGYHDFCLCIPSTGRDIAMLSSTKQNELKNWEAKGYKVTNAKVRFIVAWKPKDAPKDEKESAIPLIDLTMTRKI
;
A
#
# COMPACT_ATOMS: atom_id res chain seq x y z
N LYS A 1 8.43 -17.12 -6.94
CA LYS A 1 8.38 -16.04 -7.94
C LYS A 1 6.97 -15.49 -8.00
N THR A 2 6.83 -14.21 -8.34
CA THR A 2 5.53 -13.63 -8.66
C THR A 2 5.08 -14.05 -10.06
N PHE A 3 3.82 -13.84 -10.42
CA PHE A 3 3.31 -14.10 -11.76
C PHE A 3 4.05 -13.28 -12.83
N HIS A 4 4.33 -12.01 -12.54
CA HIS A 4 5.10 -11.15 -13.46
C HIS A 4 6.51 -11.70 -13.67
N SER A 5 7.23 -12.02 -12.58
CA SER A 5 8.58 -12.60 -12.63
C SER A 5 8.62 -13.90 -13.45
N TYR A 6 7.63 -14.76 -13.28
CA TYR A 6 7.52 -15.99 -14.08
C TYR A 6 7.34 -15.68 -15.57
N CYS A 7 6.46 -14.72 -15.90
CA CYS A 7 6.21 -14.34 -17.30
C CYS A 7 7.43 -13.67 -17.95
N PHE A 8 8.17 -12.88 -17.22
CA PHE A 8 9.39 -12.27 -17.73
C PHE A 8 10.46 -13.31 -18.04
N ASP A 9 10.65 -14.28 -17.15
CA ASP A 9 11.53 -15.41 -17.42
C ASP A 9 11.07 -16.21 -18.64
N LEU A 10 9.76 -16.41 -18.77
CA LEU A 10 9.18 -17.22 -19.83
C LEU A 10 9.33 -16.55 -21.20
N LEU A 11 9.06 -15.27 -21.32
CA LEU A 11 9.05 -14.56 -22.59
C LEU A 11 10.41 -14.02 -23.01
N GLY A 12 11.42 -14.06 -22.14
CA GLY A 12 12.79 -13.66 -22.42
C GLY A 12 12.94 -12.22 -22.89
N ARG A 13 13.43 -11.34 -22.05
CA ARG A 13 13.76 -9.92 -22.23
C ARG A 13 12.59 -8.96 -22.31
N ILE A 14 12.48 -8.16 -21.27
CA ILE A 14 11.68 -6.95 -21.28
C ILE A 14 12.51 -5.86 -21.97
N GLY A 15 12.00 -5.35 -23.10
CA GLY A 15 12.62 -4.20 -23.77
C GLY A 15 12.54 -2.94 -22.93
N ASN A 16 11.36 -2.62 -22.41
CA ASN A 16 11.07 -1.47 -21.54
C ASN A 16 10.13 -1.88 -20.39
N LEU A 17 10.23 -1.20 -19.25
CA LEU A 17 9.30 -1.37 -18.13
C LEU A 17 7.83 -1.06 -18.51
N GLU A 18 7.61 -0.30 -19.57
CA GLU A 18 6.27 -0.02 -20.13
C GLU A 18 5.63 -1.26 -20.77
N ASP A 19 6.44 -2.18 -21.32
CA ASP A 19 5.98 -3.43 -21.93
C ASP A 19 5.57 -4.49 -20.88
N ALA A 20 5.82 -4.21 -19.59
CA ALA A 20 5.42 -5.08 -18.49
C ALA A 20 3.90 -5.06 -18.23
N VAL A 21 3.20 -4.03 -18.71
CA VAL A 21 1.73 -3.98 -18.62
C VAL A 21 1.15 -4.98 -19.63
N GLY A 22 0.42 -6.01 -19.11
CA GLY A 22 -0.17 -7.06 -19.95
C GLY A 22 0.76 -8.24 -20.26
N VAL A 23 1.97 -8.29 -19.67
CA VAL A 23 2.90 -9.41 -19.87
C VAL A 23 2.30 -10.76 -19.48
N ILE A 24 1.48 -10.81 -18.43
CA ILE A 24 0.83 -12.03 -17.94
C ILE A 24 -0.17 -12.55 -18.99
N ARG A 25 -1.03 -11.68 -19.50
CA ARG A 25 -1.99 -12.04 -20.56
C ARG A 25 -1.26 -12.52 -21.83
N LYS A 26 -0.23 -11.79 -22.24
CA LYS A 26 0.59 -12.17 -23.40
C LYS A 26 1.24 -13.54 -23.21
N ALA A 27 1.77 -13.82 -22.02
CA ALA A 27 2.34 -15.12 -21.70
C ALA A 27 1.30 -16.24 -21.80
N ALA A 28 0.10 -16.04 -21.27
CA ALA A 28 -1.00 -17.01 -21.37
C ALA A 28 -1.38 -17.27 -22.83
N GLU A 29 -1.52 -16.23 -23.65
CA GLU A 29 -1.85 -16.35 -25.08
C GLU A 29 -0.75 -17.13 -25.84
N MET A 30 0.54 -16.82 -25.60
CA MET A 30 1.66 -17.51 -26.26
C MET A 30 1.80 -18.98 -25.81
N ILE A 31 1.46 -19.32 -24.57
CA ILE A 31 1.40 -20.70 -24.08
C ILE A 31 0.30 -21.47 -24.84
N LEU A 32 -0.89 -20.90 -24.95
CA LEU A 32 -2.02 -21.52 -25.63
C LEU A 32 -1.79 -21.71 -27.14
N SER A 33 -1.10 -20.76 -27.77
CA SER A 33 -0.76 -20.82 -29.21
C SER A 33 0.47 -21.65 -29.55
N ASP A 34 1.07 -22.36 -28.56
CA ASP A 34 2.29 -23.16 -28.71
C ASP A 34 3.54 -22.36 -29.18
N GLU A 35 3.55 -21.07 -28.93
CA GLU A 35 4.70 -20.20 -29.23
C GLU A 35 5.81 -20.27 -28.17
N VAL A 36 5.57 -20.95 -27.05
CA VAL A 36 6.53 -21.17 -25.98
C VAL A 36 7.05 -22.60 -26.02
N GLU A 37 8.38 -22.75 -25.94
CA GLU A 37 8.99 -24.08 -25.92
C GLU A 37 8.44 -24.94 -24.76
N PRO A 38 8.01 -26.20 -24.99
CA PRO A 38 7.40 -27.06 -23.97
C PRO A 38 8.25 -27.24 -22.71
N ASN A 39 9.59 -27.33 -22.85
CA ASN A 39 10.51 -27.48 -21.73
C ASN A 39 10.51 -26.29 -20.75
N ARG A 40 10.12 -25.10 -21.20
CA ARG A 40 10.04 -23.91 -20.37
C ARG A 40 8.76 -23.88 -19.51
N ILE A 41 7.69 -24.48 -19.99
CA ILE A 41 6.38 -24.51 -19.31
C ILE A 41 6.08 -25.85 -18.64
N SER A 42 6.84 -26.90 -18.93
CA SER A 42 6.66 -28.23 -18.30
C SER A 42 6.89 -28.14 -16.79
N LYS A 43 5.84 -28.40 -16.03
CA LYS A 43 5.81 -28.33 -14.56
C LYS A 43 5.09 -29.55 -14.02
N THR A 44 5.62 -30.09 -12.93
CA THR A 44 4.99 -31.21 -12.21
C THR A 44 4.06 -30.70 -11.11
N VAL A 45 4.40 -29.58 -10.49
CA VAL A 45 3.63 -28.97 -9.42
C VAL A 45 3.65 -27.44 -9.59
N LEU A 46 2.48 -26.82 -9.46
CA LEU A 46 2.30 -25.39 -9.35
C LEU A 46 1.74 -25.07 -7.96
N VAL A 47 2.43 -24.26 -7.18
CA VAL A 47 1.95 -23.77 -5.88
C VAL A 47 1.62 -22.30 -6.03
N ILE A 48 0.40 -21.92 -5.65
CA ILE A 48 -0.11 -20.54 -5.69
C ILE A 48 -0.39 -20.13 -4.26
N ASP A 49 0.33 -19.12 -3.77
CA ASP A 49 0.08 -18.50 -2.47
C ASP A 49 -0.78 -17.24 -2.65
N GLU A 50 -1.55 -16.86 -1.62
CA GLU A 50 -2.50 -15.72 -1.67
C GLU A 50 -3.45 -15.80 -2.89
N ALA A 51 -3.92 -17.01 -3.21
CA ALA A 51 -4.69 -17.27 -4.44
C ALA A 51 -6.01 -16.48 -4.53
N GLN A 52 -6.54 -15.96 -3.41
CA GLN A 52 -7.71 -15.07 -3.41
C GLN A 52 -7.44 -13.72 -4.07
N ASP A 53 -6.16 -13.32 -4.22
CA ASP A 53 -5.79 -12.04 -4.80
C ASP A 53 -5.53 -12.12 -6.32
N MET A 54 -5.72 -13.29 -6.94
CA MET A 54 -5.52 -13.44 -8.37
C MET A 54 -6.43 -12.52 -9.19
N SER A 55 -5.86 -11.95 -10.25
CA SER A 55 -6.56 -11.23 -11.32
C SER A 55 -7.00 -12.18 -12.43
N ALA A 56 -7.83 -11.68 -13.35
CA ALA A 56 -8.25 -12.43 -14.54
C ALA A 56 -7.07 -12.89 -15.40
N ASP A 57 -6.05 -12.04 -15.56
CA ASP A 57 -4.87 -12.38 -16.37
C ASP A 57 -4.00 -13.46 -15.71
N GLU A 58 -3.88 -13.43 -14.37
CA GLU A 58 -3.16 -14.45 -13.60
C GLU A 58 -3.89 -15.79 -13.62
N PHE A 59 -5.20 -15.79 -13.48
CA PHE A 59 -6.01 -17.01 -13.62
C PHE A 59 -5.95 -17.59 -15.03
N ALA A 60 -5.96 -16.74 -16.07
CA ALA A 60 -5.78 -17.18 -17.45
C ALA A 60 -4.40 -17.85 -17.68
N LEU A 61 -3.35 -17.31 -17.06
CA LEU A 61 -2.01 -17.94 -17.11
C LEU A 61 -1.99 -19.31 -16.43
N VAL A 62 -2.60 -19.41 -15.23
CA VAL A 62 -2.73 -20.69 -14.50
C VAL A 62 -3.48 -21.70 -15.36
N SER A 63 -4.60 -21.32 -15.95
CA SER A 63 -5.41 -22.17 -16.83
C SER A 63 -4.64 -22.63 -18.05
N ALA A 64 -3.89 -21.75 -18.71
CA ALA A 64 -3.04 -22.10 -19.84
C ALA A 64 -1.93 -23.10 -19.47
N LEU A 65 -1.32 -22.94 -18.29
CA LEU A 65 -0.33 -23.88 -17.79
C LEU A 65 -0.94 -25.25 -17.49
N MET A 66 -2.16 -25.29 -16.92
CA MET A 66 -2.88 -26.55 -16.66
C MET A 66 -3.23 -27.26 -17.96
N GLU A 67 -3.72 -26.55 -18.97
CA GLU A 67 -4.08 -27.11 -20.29
C GLU A 67 -2.87 -27.76 -20.99
N LYS A 68 -1.67 -27.16 -20.86
CA LYS A 68 -0.45 -27.69 -21.47
C LYS A 68 0.30 -28.71 -20.61
N ASN A 69 -0.14 -28.97 -19.38
CA ASN A 69 0.48 -29.92 -18.45
C ASN A 69 -0.60 -30.79 -17.76
N GLU A 70 -1.18 -31.74 -18.47
CA GLU A 70 -2.31 -32.56 -18.00
C GLU A 70 -2.05 -33.25 -16.64
N GLU A 71 -0.79 -33.63 -16.36
CA GLU A 71 -0.41 -34.30 -15.09
C GLU A 71 0.05 -33.31 -13.99
N MET A 72 0.01 -31.99 -14.26
CA MET A 72 0.44 -31.00 -13.29
C MET A 72 -0.51 -30.94 -12.10
N ARG A 73 0.05 -31.03 -10.89
CA ARG A 73 -0.71 -30.80 -9.64
C ARG A 73 -0.69 -29.32 -9.30
N VAL A 74 -1.85 -28.76 -9.03
CA VAL A 74 -2.00 -27.38 -8.58
C VAL A 74 -2.36 -27.39 -7.10
N ILE A 75 -1.61 -26.61 -6.30
CA ILE A 75 -1.88 -26.38 -4.88
C ILE A 75 -2.10 -24.88 -4.73
N ALA A 76 -3.37 -24.47 -4.54
CA ALA A 76 -3.74 -23.08 -4.30
C ALA A 76 -4.01 -22.87 -2.81
N VAL A 77 -3.28 -21.94 -2.19
CA VAL A 77 -3.47 -21.53 -0.79
C VAL A 77 -3.99 -20.11 -0.77
N GLY A 78 -5.03 -19.85 0.02
CA GLY A 78 -5.63 -18.52 0.10
C GLY A 78 -6.73 -18.42 1.15
N ASP A 79 -7.13 -17.21 1.43
CA ASP A 79 -8.20 -16.87 2.36
C ASP A 79 -9.14 -15.84 1.70
N ASP A 80 -10.32 -16.30 1.24
CA ASP A 80 -11.29 -15.44 0.56
C ASP A 80 -11.81 -14.30 1.44
N ASP A 81 -11.81 -14.45 2.76
CA ASP A 81 -12.11 -13.38 3.72
C ASP A 81 -11.03 -12.29 3.75
N GLN A 82 -9.84 -12.54 3.19
CA GLN A 82 -8.74 -11.59 3.11
C GLN A 82 -8.53 -10.96 1.72
N ASN A 83 -9.44 -11.17 0.77
CA ASN A 83 -9.41 -10.44 -0.49
C ASN A 83 -9.89 -8.99 -0.28
N ILE A 84 -8.93 -8.08 -0.25
CA ILE A 84 -9.13 -6.63 -0.10
C ILE A 84 -8.63 -5.84 -1.31
N TYR A 85 -8.34 -6.49 -2.44
CA TYR A 85 -7.83 -5.88 -3.66
C TYR A 85 -8.78 -5.97 -4.85
N GLU A 86 -10.08 -6.17 -4.62
CA GLU A 86 -11.11 -6.21 -5.69
C GLU A 86 -11.06 -4.95 -6.57
N PHE A 87 -10.78 -3.78 -5.99
CA PHE A 87 -10.61 -2.52 -6.71
C PHE A 87 -9.40 -2.51 -7.69
N ARG A 88 -8.48 -3.48 -7.58
CA ARG A 88 -7.37 -3.70 -8.53
C ARG A 88 -7.66 -4.79 -9.56
N GLY A 89 -8.85 -5.40 -9.51
CA GLY A 89 -9.27 -6.46 -10.42
C GLY A 89 -8.99 -7.88 -9.93
N SER A 90 -8.61 -8.06 -8.63
CA SER A 90 -8.56 -9.39 -8.03
C SER A 90 -9.97 -9.92 -7.75
N SER A 91 -10.14 -11.24 -7.77
CA SER A 91 -11.39 -11.88 -7.40
C SER A 91 -11.17 -13.22 -6.71
N SER A 92 -11.84 -13.42 -5.58
CA SER A 92 -11.87 -14.74 -4.91
C SER A 92 -12.62 -15.81 -5.71
N GLU A 93 -13.33 -15.43 -6.79
CA GLU A 93 -13.99 -16.38 -7.68
C GLU A 93 -12.99 -17.34 -8.32
N TYR A 94 -11.80 -16.86 -8.69
CA TYR A 94 -10.77 -17.71 -9.29
C TYR A 94 -10.27 -18.79 -8.33
N LEU A 95 -10.18 -18.50 -7.03
CA LEU A 95 -9.89 -19.52 -6.02
C LEU A 95 -11.05 -20.55 -5.92
N ARG A 96 -12.30 -20.09 -5.98
CA ARG A 96 -13.48 -20.99 -6.01
C ARG A 96 -13.51 -21.85 -7.25
N ASP A 97 -13.19 -21.28 -8.42
CA ASP A 97 -13.15 -22.02 -9.68
C ASP A 97 -12.14 -23.18 -9.61
N LEU A 98 -10.95 -22.93 -9.03
CA LEU A 98 -9.97 -24.00 -8.79
C LEU A 98 -10.51 -25.09 -7.87
N CYS A 99 -11.31 -24.75 -6.86
CA CYS A 99 -11.94 -25.75 -5.97
C CYS A 99 -13.02 -26.59 -6.65
N HIS A 100 -13.64 -26.08 -7.73
CA HIS A 100 -14.70 -26.79 -8.46
C HIS A 100 -14.18 -27.62 -9.66
N LEU A 101 -12.88 -27.60 -9.92
CA LEU A 101 -12.31 -28.44 -10.98
C LEU A 101 -12.50 -29.94 -10.67
N PRO A 102 -12.64 -30.80 -11.70
CA PRO A 102 -12.66 -32.23 -11.51
C PRO A 102 -11.46 -32.71 -10.68
N GLU A 103 -11.68 -33.62 -9.75
CA GLU A 103 -10.66 -34.19 -8.86
C GLU A 103 -10.01 -33.21 -7.88
N SER A 104 -10.50 -31.98 -7.80
CA SER A 104 -10.01 -31.00 -6.81
C SER A 104 -10.39 -31.45 -5.39
N ARG A 105 -9.54 -31.10 -4.43
CA ARG A 105 -9.78 -31.37 -3.01
C ARG A 105 -9.66 -30.08 -2.22
N PHE A 106 -10.76 -29.66 -1.61
CA PHE A 106 -10.79 -28.52 -0.70
C PHE A 106 -10.43 -28.96 0.72
N ILE A 107 -9.51 -28.25 1.35
CA ILE A 107 -9.08 -28.47 2.73
C ILE A 107 -9.13 -27.14 3.48
N GLU A 108 -9.95 -27.05 4.53
CA GLU A 108 -9.99 -25.91 5.41
C GLU A 108 -8.86 -26.00 6.46
N MET A 109 -8.03 -24.95 6.53
CA MET A 109 -7.06 -24.78 7.59
C MET A 109 -7.71 -24.03 8.75
N THR A 110 -7.90 -24.72 9.87
CA THR A 110 -8.65 -24.19 11.02
C THR A 110 -7.77 -23.76 12.19
N GLU A 111 -6.47 -24.05 12.17
CA GLU A 111 -5.56 -23.72 13.24
C GLU A 111 -4.91 -22.34 13.03
N ASN A 112 -4.94 -21.50 14.06
CA ASN A 112 -4.29 -20.17 14.06
C ASN A 112 -3.17 -20.13 15.10
N TYR A 113 -1.96 -19.90 14.63
CA TYR A 113 -0.73 -19.83 15.45
C TYR A 113 -0.28 -18.38 15.71
N ARG A 114 -1.00 -17.39 15.20
CA ARG A 114 -0.64 -15.97 15.30
C ARG A 114 -1.24 -15.30 16.53
N SER A 115 -2.56 -15.40 16.65
CA SER A 115 -3.36 -14.57 17.55
C SER A 115 -3.87 -15.36 18.74
N ASP A 116 -3.97 -14.67 19.86
CA ASP A 116 -4.55 -15.22 21.08
C ASP A 116 -6.04 -15.46 20.94
N LYS A 117 -6.60 -16.28 21.84
CA LYS A 117 -7.91 -16.88 21.72
C LYS A 117 -9.04 -15.88 21.53
N HIS A 118 -9.14 -14.84 22.39
CA HIS A 118 -10.25 -13.88 22.31
C HIS A 118 -10.23 -13.08 20.99
N ILE A 119 -9.03 -12.83 20.43
CA ILE A 119 -8.90 -12.15 19.14
C ILE A 119 -9.43 -13.03 18.01
N VAL A 120 -9.09 -14.33 18.02
CA VAL A 120 -9.58 -15.30 17.04
C VAL A 120 -11.09 -15.46 17.15
N ASP A 121 -11.63 -15.56 18.37
CA ASP A 121 -13.07 -15.66 18.63
C ASP A 121 -13.83 -14.42 18.12
N ALA A 122 -13.33 -13.23 18.40
CA ALA A 122 -13.89 -11.97 17.89
C ALA A 122 -13.84 -11.90 16.35
N ALA A 123 -12.73 -12.31 15.74
CA ALA A 123 -12.58 -12.35 14.29
C ALA A 123 -13.51 -13.36 13.63
N ASN A 124 -13.71 -14.55 14.22
CA ASN A 124 -14.68 -15.54 13.76
C ASN A 124 -16.10 -14.98 13.75
N GLN A 125 -16.52 -14.33 14.86
CA GLN A 125 -17.85 -13.72 14.95
C GLN A 125 -18.03 -12.59 13.93
N PHE A 126 -16.98 -11.79 13.74
CA PHE A 126 -17.01 -10.71 12.76
C PHE A 126 -17.12 -11.26 11.34
N ALA A 127 -16.38 -12.31 11.01
CA ALA A 127 -16.37 -12.94 9.69
C ALA A 127 -17.75 -13.43 9.25
N LEU A 128 -18.65 -13.80 10.17
CA LEU A 128 -20.04 -14.18 9.85
C LEU A 128 -20.86 -13.04 9.19
N LYS A 129 -20.36 -11.80 9.24
CA LYS A 129 -20.99 -10.64 8.58
C LYS A 129 -20.62 -10.54 7.10
N ILE A 130 -19.53 -11.20 6.67
CA ILE A 130 -19.07 -11.29 5.28
C ILE A 130 -19.96 -12.27 4.53
N ARG A 131 -20.41 -11.90 3.34
CA ARG A 131 -21.21 -12.76 2.50
C ARG A 131 -20.33 -13.66 1.63
N GLN A 132 -20.90 -14.75 1.13
CA GLN A 132 -20.27 -15.65 0.16
C GLN A 132 -18.88 -16.16 0.57
N ARG A 133 -18.73 -16.54 1.83
CA ARG A 133 -17.50 -17.13 2.36
C ARG A 133 -17.32 -18.59 1.89
N MET A 134 -16.09 -18.97 1.59
CA MET A 134 -15.72 -20.37 1.32
C MET A 134 -15.60 -21.19 2.62
N LYS A 135 -15.03 -20.59 3.67
CA LYS A 135 -14.83 -21.24 4.97
C LYS A 135 -16.15 -21.43 5.71
N GLN A 136 -16.36 -22.64 6.21
CA GLN A 136 -17.53 -23.00 7.01
C GLN A 136 -17.19 -23.25 8.48
N GLN A 137 -15.96 -23.72 8.75
CA GLN A 137 -15.53 -24.01 10.10
C GLN A 137 -14.89 -22.77 10.77
N PRO A 138 -15.09 -22.58 12.09
CA PRO A 138 -14.39 -21.54 12.81
C PRO A 138 -12.90 -21.84 12.92
N ILE A 139 -12.09 -20.80 12.89
CA ILE A 139 -10.66 -20.88 13.17
C ILE A 139 -10.45 -21.03 14.68
N VAL A 140 -9.50 -21.87 15.09
CA VAL A 140 -9.16 -22.14 16.49
C VAL A 140 -7.77 -21.61 16.80
N SER A 141 -7.64 -20.78 17.84
CA SER A 141 -6.33 -20.34 18.30
C SER A 141 -5.56 -21.49 18.94
N MET A 142 -4.29 -21.62 18.57
CA MET A 142 -3.34 -22.55 19.18
C MET A 142 -2.51 -21.90 20.29
N SER A 143 -2.72 -20.61 20.55
CA SER A 143 -2.11 -19.91 21.68
C SER A 143 -2.68 -20.40 23.02
N GLN A 144 -1.84 -20.42 24.06
CA GLN A 144 -2.26 -20.69 25.43
C GLN A 144 -2.80 -19.44 26.14
N GLU A 145 -2.57 -18.28 25.55
CA GLU A 145 -3.00 -16.98 26.10
C GLU A 145 -4.40 -16.60 25.58
N ASN A 146 -5.12 -15.86 26.39
CA ASN A 146 -6.46 -15.40 25.99
C ASN A 146 -6.39 -14.17 25.10
N GLY A 147 -5.41 -13.29 25.31
CA GLY A 147 -5.38 -11.98 24.68
C GLY A 147 -6.44 -11.04 25.21
N ILE A 148 -6.54 -9.84 24.64
CA ILE A 148 -7.50 -8.82 25.07
C ILE A 148 -8.17 -8.20 23.84
N VAL A 149 -9.49 -8.17 23.84
CA VAL A 149 -10.31 -7.46 22.85
C VAL A 149 -11.09 -6.35 23.55
N ARG A 150 -10.94 -5.12 23.07
CA ARG A 150 -11.64 -3.93 23.58
C ARG A 150 -12.42 -3.27 22.45
N VAL A 151 -13.67 -2.96 22.68
CA VAL A 151 -14.49 -2.14 21.78
C VAL A 151 -14.84 -0.84 22.52
N ILE A 152 -14.39 0.28 21.96
CA ILE A 152 -14.58 1.62 22.55
C ILE A 152 -15.47 2.41 21.60
N LYS A 153 -16.68 2.70 22.05
CA LYS A 153 -17.67 3.44 21.29
C LYS A 153 -17.61 4.92 21.63
N HIS A 154 -17.60 5.75 20.59
CA HIS A 154 -17.59 7.20 20.69
C HIS A 154 -18.92 7.79 20.21
N PRO A 155 -19.31 9.01 20.68
CA PRO A 155 -20.47 9.72 20.17
C PRO A 155 -20.37 9.90 18.65
N VAL A 156 -21.49 9.73 17.96
CA VAL A 156 -21.58 10.10 16.54
C VAL A 156 -21.56 11.62 16.50
N LEU A 157 -20.46 12.19 16.05
CA LEU A 157 -20.40 13.62 15.75
C LEU A 157 -21.29 13.84 14.53
N LEU A 158 -22.44 14.51 14.75
CA LEU A 158 -23.33 14.90 13.67
C LEU A 158 -22.52 15.66 12.62
N ALA A 159 -22.32 15.04 11.47
CA ALA A 159 -21.72 15.66 10.33
C ALA A 159 -22.53 16.90 9.95
N GLN A 160 -22.02 18.07 10.23
CA GLN A 160 -22.43 19.25 9.47
C GLN A 160 -22.04 19.00 8.04
N GLU A 161 -23.01 19.03 7.15
CA GLU A 161 -22.99 18.72 5.73
C GLU A 161 -21.60 18.67 5.06
N GLY A 162 -21.20 17.48 4.63
CA GLY A 162 -20.26 17.29 3.55
C GLY A 162 -18.98 16.52 3.83
N HIS A 163 -18.37 16.56 5.00
CA HIS A 163 -17.17 15.79 5.31
C HIS A 163 -17.09 15.47 6.80
N CYS A 164 -17.37 14.22 7.15
CA CYS A 164 -16.99 13.69 8.47
C CYS A 164 -15.49 13.51 8.49
N ILE A 165 -14.80 14.45 9.13
CA ILE A 165 -13.48 14.11 9.62
C ILE A 165 -13.70 13.21 10.80
N ASN A 166 -13.15 12.03 10.72
CA ASN A 166 -13.15 11.12 11.83
C ASN A 166 -12.15 11.65 12.87
N PHE A 167 -12.66 12.27 13.96
CA PHE A 167 -11.80 12.78 15.04
C PHE A 167 -11.38 11.68 16.03
N MET A 168 -11.63 10.41 15.72
CA MET A 168 -11.30 9.29 16.60
C MET A 168 -9.79 9.04 16.75
N TYR A 169 -8.91 9.70 16.00
CA TYR A 169 -7.47 9.54 16.27
C TYR A 169 -7.03 10.17 17.58
N GLN A 170 -7.74 11.18 18.11
CA GLN A 170 -7.39 11.75 19.41
C GLN A 170 -7.64 10.76 20.57
N PRO A 171 -8.82 10.10 20.71
CA PRO A 171 -9.00 9.07 21.72
C PRO A 171 -8.04 7.89 21.57
N ILE A 172 -7.70 7.48 20.34
CA ILE A 172 -6.70 6.43 20.11
C ILE A 172 -5.33 6.87 20.64
N ALA A 173 -4.91 8.10 20.36
CA ALA A 173 -3.63 8.60 20.85
C ALA A 173 -3.62 8.67 22.39
N GLU A 174 -4.70 9.13 23.01
CA GLU A 174 -4.84 9.17 24.48
C GLU A 174 -4.79 7.76 25.09
N ASP A 175 -5.44 6.78 24.44
CA ASP A 175 -5.42 5.38 24.91
C ASP A 175 -4.01 4.78 24.80
N ILE A 176 -3.31 4.98 23.69
CA ILE A 176 -1.92 4.52 23.51
C ILE A 176 -0.98 5.13 24.55
N ILE A 177 -1.12 6.44 24.83
CA ILE A 177 -0.30 7.14 25.84
C ILE A 177 -0.56 6.53 27.22
N SER A 178 -1.83 6.29 27.56
CA SER A 178 -2.20 5.74 28.87
C SER A 178 -1.79 4.28 29.06
N ALA A 179 -1.78 3.51 27.98
CA ALA A 179 -1.45 2.09 28.01
C ALA A 179 0.04 1.78 28.26
N HIS A 180 0.94 2.77 28.09
CA HIS A 180 2.38 2.64 28.35
C HIS A 180 3.02 1.36 27.74
N LEU A 181 2.66 1.04 26.49
CA LEU A 181 3.05 -0.18 25.79
C LEU A 181 4.56 -0.16 25.43
N LYS A 182 5.42 -0.48 26.40
CA LYS A 182 6.86 -0.59 26.19
C LYS A 182 7.23 -2.01 25.73
N ASN A 183 8.18 -2.11 24.81
CA ASN A 183 8.74 -3.37 24.30
C ASN A 183 7.75 -4.29 23.56
N SER A 184 6.67 -3.75 23.04
CA SER A 184 5.73 -4.48 22.20
C SER A 184 5.49 -3.73 20.89
N SER A 185 5.30 -4.45 19.80
CA SER A 185 4.99 -3.86 18.51
C SER A 185 3.54 -3.36 18.52
N THR A 186 3.34 -2.06 18.35
CA THR A 186 2.01 -1.44 18.35
C THR A 186 1.71 -0.82 16.99
N CYS A 187 0.52 -1.08 16.45
CA CYS A 187 0.08 -0.50 15.18
C CYS A 187 -1.29 0.16 15.29
N VAL A 188 -1.42 1.35 14.68
CA VAL A 188 -2.72 1.97 14.43
C VAL A 188 -3.07 1.76 12.95
N LEU A 189 -4.20 1.13 12.71
CA LEU A 189 -4.73 0.86 11.37
C LEU A 189 -5.90 1.78 11.06
N THR A 190 -5.82 2.43 9.91
CA THR A 190 -6.80 3.38 9.40
C THR A 190 -7.33 2.93 8.04
N GLN A 191 -8.43 3.51 7.58
CA GLN A 191 -8.98 3.22 6.26
C GLN A 191 -8.26 4.01 5.16
N THR A 192 -7.87 5.25 5.44
CA THR A 192 -7.30 6.16 4.45
C THR A 192 -5.87 6.59 4.81
N ASN A 193 -5.10 6.99 3.79
CA ASN A 193 -3.77 7.56 4.00
C ASN A 193 -3.82 8.87 4.80
N GLU A 194 -4.88 9.63 4.62
CA GLU A 194 -5.08 10.92 5.28
C GLU A 194 -5.30 10.73 6.79
N GLU A 195 -6.12 9.77 7.19
CA GLU A 195 -6.29 9.38 8.60
C GLU A 195 -4.96 8.92 9.20
N ALA A 196 -4.21 8.09 8.49
CA ALA A 196 -2.90 7.61 8.93
C ALA A 196 -1.92 8.77 9.17
N LEU A 197 -1.90 9.75 8.28
CA LEU A 197 -1.01 10.90 8.39
C LEU A 197 -1.41 11.83 9.55
N ASN A 198 -2.72 12.05 9.74
CA ASN A 198 -3.23 12.85 10.85
C ASN A 198 -2.96 12.16 12.19
N MET A 199 -3.11 10.84 12.26
CA MET A 199 -2.74 10.04 13.43
C MET A 199 -1.24 10.16 13.73
N LEU A 200 -0.37 10.01 12.72
CA LEU A 200 1.08 10.18 12.86
C LEU A 200 1.42 11.55 13.45
N SER A 201 0.84 12.62 12.88
CA SER A 201 1.08 13.99 13.32
C SER A 201 0.66 14.20 14.79
N LEU A 202 -0.45 13.60 15.19
CA LEU A 202 -0.95 13.68 16.56
C LEU A 202 -0.04 12.92 17.54
N LEU A 203 0.39 11.71 17.19
CA LEU A 203 1.31 10.91 18.01
C LEU A 203 2.65 11.63 18.22
N HIS A 204 3.21 12.22 17.16
CA HIS A 204 4.45 13.00 17.26
C HIS A 204 4.32 14.20 18.19
N ARG A 205 3.19 14.93 18.14
CA ARG A 205 2.94 16.06 19.06
C ARG A 205 2.87 15.63 20.53
N ASN A 206 2.44 14.42 20.78
CA ASN A 206 2.39 13.83 22.11
C ASN A 206 3.71 13.14 22.50
N GLY A 207 4.80 13.31 21.73
CA GLY A 207 6.12 12.80 22.03
C GLY A 207 6.32 11.32 21.75
N ILE A 208 5.38 10.66 21.07
CA ILE A 208 5.48 9.24 20.71
C ILE A 208 6.28 9.10 19.41
N LYS A 209 7.26 8.20 19.39
CA LYS A 209 8.04 7.87 18.20
C LYS A 209 7.22 6.99 17.26
N ALA A 210 6.35 7.61 16.49
CA ALA A 210 5.54 6.92 15.51
C ALA A 210 6.18 6.96 14.11
N LYS A 211 5.95 5.91 13.31
CA LYS A 211 6.36 5.86 11.89
C LYS A 211 5.20 5.43 11.02
N LEU A 212 5.07 6.09 9.87
CA LEU A 212 4.05 5.81 8.87
C LEU A 212 4.58 4.81 7.83
N VAL A 213 3.76 3.83 7.49
CA VAL A 213 3.97 3.04 6.27
C VAL A 213 3.54 3.89 5.08
N GLN A 214 4.51 4.49 4.40
CA GLN A 214 4.30 5.43 3.30
C GLN A 214 3.68 4.75 2.07
N SER A 215 3.12 5.55 1.16
CA SER A 215 2.55 5.13 -0.11
C SER A 215 2.82 6.17 -1.18
N MET A 216 2.88 5.70 -2.41
CA MET A 216 2.93 6.54 -3.61
C MET A 216 1.58 6.64 -4.33
N ASP A 217 0.47 6.39 -3.64
CA ASP A 217 -0.91 6.58 -4.13
C ASP A 217 -1.19 5.88 -5.48
N GLY A 218 -0.76 4.62 -5.60
CA GLY A 218 -0.90 3.80 -6.79
C GLY A 218 0.17 4.03 -7.86
N MET A 219 1.14 4.92 -7.61
CA MET A 219 2.34 5.01 -8.45
C MET A 219 3.33 3.90 -8.09
N ARG A 220 3.99 3.33 -9.11
CA ARG A 220 4.98 2.28 -8.92
C ARG A 220 6.30 2.83 -8.42
N PHE A 221 7.04 2.04 -7.67
CA PHE A 221 8.38 2.38 -7.17
C PHE A 221 9.35 2.75 -8.30
N CYS A 222 9.27 2.05 -9.44
CA CYS A 222 10.06 2.35 -10.63
C CYS A 222 9.82 3.75 -11.22
N ASN A 223 8.71 4.42 -10.87
CA ASN A 223 8.39 5.77 -11.35
C ASN A 223 8.97 6.89 -10.48
N MET A 224 9.51 6.56 -9.30
CA MET A 224 10.18 7.54 -8.43
C MET A 224 11.40 8.15 -9.14
N ALA A 225 11.60 9.46 -9.03
CA ALA A 225 12.65 10.19 -9.76
C ALA A 225 14.06 9.63 -9.51
N GLU A 226 14.37 9.28 -8.27
CA GLU A 226 15.63 8.66 -7.85
C GLU A 226 15.83 7.30 -8.51
N THR A 227 14.79 6.47 -8.51
CA THR A 227 14.81 5.13 -9.12
C THR A 227 15.00 5.23 -10.64
N ARG A 228 14.24 6.12 -11.30
CA ARG A 228 14.40 6.39 -12.74
C ARG A 228 15.80 6.86 -13.09
N TYR A 229 16.38 7.74 -12.28
CA TYR A 229 17.73 8.22 -12.53
C TYR A 229 18.77 7.11 -12.34
N PHE A 230 18.65 6.31 -11.29
CA PHE A 230 19.52 5.15 -11.07
C PHE A 230 19.44 4.15 -12.23
N MET A 231 18.24 3.75 -12.63
CA MET A 231 18.03 2.83 -13.75
C MET A 231 18.63 3.36 -15.04
N LYS A 232 18.50 4.65 -15.31
CA LYS A 232 19.13 5.28 -16.48
C LYS A 232 20.68 5.19 -16.46
N GLN A 233 21.31 5.30 -15.27
CA GLN A 233 22.76 5.11 -15.17
C GLN A 233 23.17 3.66 -15.48
N ILE A 234 22.37 2.68 -15.01
CA ILE A 234 22.59 1.25 -15.30
C ILE A 234 22.42 0.96 -16.80
N GLU A 235 21.35 1.45 -17.43
CA GLU A 235 21.09 1.26 -18.87
C GLU A 235 22.20 1.86 -19.74
N GLN A 236 22.69 3.04 -19.42
CA GLN A 236 23.81 3.66 -20.12
C GLN A 236 25.08 2.81 -20.02
N ALA A 237 25.40 2.29 -18.85
CA ALA A 237 26.55 1.41 -18.65
C ALA A 237 26.40 0.07 -19.38
N ALA A 238 25.19 -0.51 -19.41
CA ALA A 238 24.91 -1.74 -20.14
C ALA A 238 25.07 -1.57 -21.67
N LEU A 239 24.63 -0.44 -22.21
CA LEU A 239 24.81 -0.10 -23.64
C LEU A 239 26.30 0.02 -24.02
N GLU A 240 27.12 0.61 -23.14
CA GLU A 240 28.59 0.74 -23.38
C GLU A 240 29.30 -0.61 -23.35
N THR A 241 28.91 -1.47 -22.40
CA THR A 241 29.58 -2.77 -22.18
C THR A 241 29.03 -3.89 -23.06
N LYS A 242 27.82 -3.73 -23.63
CA LYS A 242 27.06 -4.78 -24.36
C LYS A 242 26.90 -6.08 -23.56
N SER A 243 26.94 -6.00 -22.25
CA SER A 243 26.81 -7.13 -21.33
C SER A 243 25.49 -7.06 -20.57
N PRO A 244 24.76 -8.18 -20.44
CA PRO A 244 23.57 -8.23 -19.56
C PRO A 244 23.92 -8.23 -18.07
N ILE A 245 25.21 -8.47 -17.74
CA ILE A 245 25.72 -8.48 -16.37
C ILE A 245 26.22 -7.08 -16.02
N ILE A 246 25.71 -6.52 -14.96
CA ILE A 246 26.13 -5.24 -14.39
C ILE A 246 27.42 -5.48 -13.59
N SER A 247 28.54 -4.92 -14.06
CA SER A 247 29.81 -5.03 -13.32
C SER A 247 29.74 -4.24 -12.00
N GLU A 248 30.55 -4.67 -11.01
CA GLU A 248 30.62 -3.98 -9.70
C GLU A 248 31.01 -2.50 -9.83
N ASN A 249 31.87 -2.17 -10.80
CA ASN A 249 32.25 -0.79 -11.07
C ASN A 249 31.07 0.03 -11.62
N CYS A 250 30.30 -0.50 -12.59
CA CYS A 250 29.10 0.14 -13.10
C CYS A 250 28.06 0.33 -12.00
N TRP A 251 27.83 -0.72 -11.19
CA TRP A 251 26.91 -0.67 -10.06
C TRP A 251 27.28 0.43 -9.07
N LYS A 252 28.53 0.44 -8.59
CA LYS A 252 29.03 1.46 -7.68
C LYS A 252 28.92 2.86 -8.26
N THR A 253 29.32 3.05 -9.52
CA THR A 253 29.27 4.35 -10.21
C THR A 253 27.83 4.87 -10.31
N ALA A 254 26.86 3.99 -10.64
CA ALA A 254 25.46 4.36 -10.72
C ALA A 254 24.90 4.76 -9.34
N LYS A 255 25.25 4.03 -8.28
CA LYS A 255 24.89 4.38 -6.88
C LYS A 255 25.49 5.73 -6.50
N ASP A 256 26.80 5.92 -6.67
CA ASP A 256 27.49 7.14 -6.28
C ASP A 256 26.93 8.39 -6.98
N LYS A 257 26.69 8.31 -8.30
CA LYS A 257 26.07 9.40 -9.07
C LYS A 257 24.65 9.71 -8.60
N THR A 258 23.86 8.67 -8.32
CA THR A 258 22.48 8.85 -7.88
C THR A 258 22.42 9.44 -6.48
N PHE A 259 23.22 8.92 -5.55
CA PHE A 259 23.25 9.39 -4.15
C PHE A 259 23.80 10.81 -4.05
N ALA A 260 24.78 11.16 -4.87
CA ALA A 260 25.29 12.53 -4.93
C ALA A 260 24.24 13.51 -5.48
N LYS A 261 23.50 13.10 -6.52
CA LYS A 261 22.46 13.95 -7.13
C LYS A 261 21.30 14.22 -6.17
N TYR A 262 20.84 13.19 -5.45
CA TYR A 262 19.66 13.27 -4.57
C TYR A 262 20.01 13.30 -3.09
N LEU A 263 21.18 13.86 -2.74
CA LEU A 263 21.71 13.85 -1.38
C LEU A 263 20.74 14.42 -0.33
N HIS A 264 19.93 15.39 -0.71
CA HIS A 264 18.97 16.07 0.16
C HIS A 264 17.55 15.52 0.04
N SER A 265 17.30 14.54 -0.85
CA SER A 265 15.98 13.94 -1.04
C SER A 265 15.69 12.93 0.07
N LEU A 266 14.57 13.13 0.79
CA LEU A 266 14.13 12.20 1.84
C LEU A 266 13.71 10.85 1.27
N SER A 267 13.22 10.80 0.03
CA SER A 267 12.83 9.55 -0.63
C SER A 267 14.00 8.70 -1.11
N LEU A 268 15.22 9.25 -1.14
CA LEU A 268 16.42 8.48 -1.49
C LEU A 268 16.63 7.27 -0.59
N GLU A 269 16.21 7.33 0.68
CA GLU A 269 16.36 6.21 1.63
C GLU A 269 15.60 4.96 1.20
N TYR A 270 14.45 5.11 0.52
CA TYR A 270 13.71 3.96 -0.04
C TYR A 270 14.51 3.27 -1.14
N LEU A 271 15.14 4.03 -2.04
CA LEU A 271 16.00 3.48 -3.08
C LEU A 271 17.23 2.78 -2.47
N LYS A 272 17.89 3.40 -1.48
CA LYS A 272 19.06 2.78 -0.82
C LYS A 272 18.71 1.42 -0.24
N ARG A 273 17.56 1.29 0.44
CA ARG A 273 17.08 0.03 1.01
C ARG A 273 16.71 -0.98 -0.06
N CYS A 274 16.02 -0.55 -1.12
CA CYS A 274 15.74 -1.38 -2.28
C CYS A 274 17.01 -2.01 -2.85
N LEU A 275 18.04 -1.18 -3.09
CA LEU A 275 19.31 -1.65 -3.64
C LEU A 275 20.05 -2.58 -2.67
N LEU A 276 19.98 -2.32 -1.36
CA LEU A 276 20.55 -3.20 -0.34
C LEU A 276 19.88 -4.58 -0.35
N VAL A 277 18.56 -4.63 -0.41
CA VAL A 277 17.79 -5.89 -0.48
C VAL A 277 18.13 -6.63 -1.77
N PHE A 278 18.25 -5.93 -2.90
CA PHE A 278 18.67 -6.52 -4.16
C PHE A 278 20.07 -7.13 -4.06
N GLU A 279 21.05 -6.40 -3.52
CA GLU A 279 22.43 -6.88 -3.30
C GLU A 279 22.49 -8.14 -2.43
N GLN A 280 21.61 -8.26 -1.43
CA GLN A 280 21.55 -9.42 -0.53
C GLN A 280 20.97 -10.67 -1.20
N ASN A 281 20.03 -10.49 -2.14
CA ASN A 281 19.33 -11.59 -2.78
C ASN A 281 19.96 -12.05 -4.10
N TYR A 282 20.74 -11.21 -4.77
CA TYR A 282 21.31 -11.47 -6.08
C TYR A 282 22.84 -11.37 -6.06
N GLN A 283 23.53 -12.52 -6.08
CA GLN A 283 25.00 -12.55 -6.14
C GLN A 283 25.55 -12.00 -7.45
N ALA A 284 24.96 -12.40 -8.57
CA ALA A 284 25.24 -11.83 -9.87
C ALA A 284 24.13 -10.84 -10.24
N LYS A 285 24.52 -9.62 -10.63
CA LYS A 285 23.55 -8.55 -10.92
C LYS A 285 23.27 -8.53 -12.42
N TYR A 286 22.13 -9.10 -12.82
CA TYR A 286 21.64 -8.96 -14.19
C TYR A 286 20.73 -7.74 -14.33
N GLU A 287 20.82 -7.06 -15.45
CA GLU A 287 19.95 -5.89 -15.73
C GLU A 287 18.47 -6.29 -15.72
N THR A 288 18.15 -7.48 -16.24
CA THR A 288 16.79 -8.03 -16.26
C THR A 288 16.25 -8.26 -14.84
N ASP A 289 17.05 -8.91 -13.98
CA ASP A 289 16.64 -9.19 -12.60
C ASP A 289 16.41 -7.90 -11.81
N LEU A 290 17.27 -6.90 -12.03
CA LEU A 290 17.11 -5.59 -11.40
C LEU A 290 15.85 -4.87 -11.87
N LYS A 291 15.57 -4.88 -13.18
CA LYS A 291 14.35 -4.27 -13.74
C LYS A 291 13.09 -4.92 -13.17
N GLU A 292 13.08 -6.24 -13.13
CA GLU A 292 12.00 -7.04 -12.58
C GLU A 292 11.80 -6.73 -11.08
N PHE A 293 12.87 -6.81 -10.29
CA PHE A 293 12.82 -6.54 -8.86
C PHE A 293 12.27 -5.13 -8.55
N ILE A 294 12.77 -4.10 -9.26
CA ILE A 294 12.30 -2.72 -9.07
C ILE A 294 10.84 -2.55 -9.54
N PHE A 295 10.44 -3.24 -10.61
CA PHE A 295 9.08 -3.16 -11.12
C PHE A 295 8.04 -3.75 -10.15
N GLU A 296 8.38 -4.81 -9.47
CA GLU A 296 7.53 -5.49 -8.50
C GLU A 296 7.55 -4.84 -7.11
N SER A 297 8.59 -4.08 -6.82
CA SER A 297 8.76 -3.39 -5.54
C SER A 297 7.77 -2.25 -5.35
N SER A 298 7.39 -2.05 -4.10
CA SER A 298 6.61 -0.90 -3.63
C SER A 298 7.39 -0.09 -2.59
N VAL A 299 7.01 1.17 -2.36
CA VAL A 299 7.62 2.00 -1.31
C VAL A 299 7.41 1.39 0.07
N GLU A 300 6.27 0.73 0.26
CA GLU A 300 5.88 0.05 1.49
C GLU A 300 6.89 -1.01 1.94
N ASP A 301 7.53 -1.70 0.97
CA ASP A 301 8.51 -2.77 1.24
C ASP A 301 9.80 -2.22 1.88
N PHE A 302 10.10 -0.96 1.61
CA PHE A 302 11.33 -0.30 2.06
C PHE A 302 11.11 0.72 3.18
N CYS A 303 9.89 0.79 3.75
CA CYS A 303 9.63 1.61 4.92
C CYS A 303 10.35 1.05 6.14
N ASP A 304 11.25 1.87 6.73
CA ASP A 304 11.86 1.53 8.01
C ASP A 304 10.92 1.84 9.16
N VAL A 305 10.28 0.83 9.65
CA VAL A 305 9.48 0.91 10.88
C VAL A 305 10.22 0.39 12.11
N SER A 306 11.50 0.00 11.96
CA SER A 306 12.36 -0.37 13.09
C SER A 306 12.48 0.82 14.05
N ASN A 307 12.58 0.54 15.35
CA ASN A 307 12.65 1.56 16.41
C ASN A 307 11.44 2.52 16.49
N ALA A 308 10.31 2.21 15.86
CA ALA A 308 9.06 2.90 16.13
C ALA A 308 8.41 2.34 17.40
N GLU A 309 7.91 3.20 18.27
CA GLU A 309 7.04 2.80 19.38
C GLU A 309 5.66 2.42 18.83
N VAL A 310 5.20 3.16 17.81
CA VAL A 310 3.93 2.94 17.14
C VAL A 310 4.12 3.00 15.62
N VAL A 311 3.63 1.99 14.93
CA VAL A 311 3.50 1.99 13.47
C VAL A 311 2.11 2.51 13.11
N VAL A 312 2.03 3.44 12.17
CA VAL A 312 0.75 3.90 11.60
C VAL A 312 0.65 3.42 10.16
N SER A 313 -0.46 2.80 9.81
CA SER A 313 -0.63 2.22 8.47
C SER A 313 -2.10 2.25 8.05
N THR A 314 -2.35 2.21 6.75
CA THR A 314 -3.68 1.81 6.29
C THR A 314 -3.82 0.28 6.37
N ILE A 315 -5.06 -0.20 6.46
CA ILE A 315 -5.37 -1.64 6.54
C ILE A 315 -4.74 -2.39 5.35
N HIS A 316 -4.86 -1.84 4.14
CA HIS A 316 -4.32 -2.47 2.92
C HIS A 316 -2.80 -2.69 2.98
N LYS A 317 -2.05 -1.73 3.54
CA LYS A 317 -0.58 -1.80 3.64
C LYS A 317 -0.11 -2.66 4.81
N ALA A 318 -1.00 -2.96 5.75
CA ALA A 318 -0.72 -3.85 6.87
C ALA A 318 -0.98 -5.32 6.53
N LYS A 319 -1.57 -5.63 5.36
CA LYS A 319 -1.71 -7.03 4.90
C LYS A 319 -0.33 -7.69 4.84
N GLY A 320 -0.22 -8.93 5.33
CA GLY A 320 1.04 -9.64 5.47
C GLY A 320 1.89 -9.28 6.70
N ARG A 321 1.55 -8.21 7.43
CA ARG A 321 2.23 -7.82 8.68
C ARG A 321 1.43 -8.27 9.89
N GLU A 322 2.06 -8.30 11.07
CA GLU A 322 1.44 -8.64 12.33
C GLU A 322 2.07 -7.84 13.47
N PHE A 323 1.28 -7.55 14.52
CA PHE A 323 1.68 -6.69 15.63
C PHE A 323 1.14 -7.24 16.94
N ASP A 324 1.86 -7.01 18.04
CA ASP A 324 1.42 -7.43 19.35
C ASP A 324 0.12 -6.70 19.76
N ASN A 325 0.04 -5.39 19.49
CA ASN A 325 -1.12 -4.56 19.78
C ASN A 325 -1.61 -3.85 18.52
N VAL A 326 -2.90 -3.95 18.25
CA VAL A 326 -3.53 -3.27 17.11
C VAL A 326 -4.66 -2.38 17.61
N TYR A 327 -4.63 -1.13 17.18
CA TYR A 327 -5.68 -0.15 17.33
C TYR A 327 -6.35 0.09 15.99
N LEU A 328 -7.66 -0.08 15.93
CA LEU A 328 -8.44 0.15 14.71
C LEU A 328 -9.23 1.44 14.85
N LEU A 329 -9.12 2.30 13.84
CA LEU A 329 -9.99 3.44 13.65
C LEU A 329 -11.03 3.07 12.61
N ILE A 330 -12.29 2.96 13.01
CA ILE A 330 -13.38 2.52 12.15
C ILE A 330 -14.50 3.55 12.12
N ASP A 331 -14.76 4.08 10.92
CA ASP A 331 -15.98 4.82 10.65
C ASP A 331 -17.06 3.86 10.16
N ASP A 332 -17.91 3.43 11.07
CA ASP A 332 -19.06 2.58 10.81
C ASP A 332 -20.39 3.36 10.75
N SER A 333 -20.35 4.64 10.49
CA SER A 333 -21.51 5.50 10.29
C SER A 333 -22.37 5.08 9.09
N LYS A 334 -21.77 4.41 8.11
CA LYS A 334 -22.44 3.86 6.93
C LYS A 334 -22.38 2.33 6.93
N LYS A 335 -23.41 1.69 6.35
CA LYS A 335 -23.39 0.24 6.16
C LYS A 335 -22.22 -0.16 5.25
N PRO A 336 -21.29 -1.00 5.73
CA PRO A 336 -20.12 -1.38 4.96
C PRO A 336 -20.48 -2.33 3.80
N THR A 337 -19.72 -2.26 2.73
CA THR A 337 -19.72 -3.27 1.65
C THR A 337 -18.96 -4.51 2.10
N ASP A 338 -19.08 -5.63 1.37
CA ASP A 338 -18.33 -6.84 1.69
C ASP A 338 -16.80 -6.62 1.59
N GLU A 339 -16.32 -5.80 0.66
CA GLU A 339 -14.92 -5.41 0.57
C GLU A 339 -14.43 -4.68 1.84
N VAL A 340 -15.25 -3.75 2.35
CA VAL A 340 -14.94 -3.05 3.61
C VAL A 340 -14.98 -4.02 4.80
N LEU A 341 -15.93 -4.98 4.82
CA LEU A 341 -15.97 -6.01 5.86
C LEU A 341 -14.71 -6.88 5.85
N ARG A 342 -14.26 -7.31 4.68
CA ARG A 342 -12.99 -8.06 4.55
C ARG A 342 -11.81 -7.23 5.02
N SER A 343 -11.78 -5.92 4.71
CA SER A 343 -10.72 -5.05 5.20
C SER A 343 -10.69 -4.97 6.73
N TYR A 344 -11.84 -4.88 7.38
CA TYR A 344 -11.91 -4.92 8.85
C TYR A 344 -11.47 -6.27 9.42
N TYR A 345 -11.89 -7.36 8.79
CA TYR A 345 -11.43 -8.71 9.16
C TYR A 345 -9.90 -8.83 9.06
N VAL A 346 -9.33 -8.39 7.94
CA VAL A 346 -7.86 -8.35 7.78
C VAL A 346 -7.22 -7.52 8.89
N ALA A 347 -7.77 -6.36 9.22
CA ALA A 347 -7.23 -5.49 10.26
C ALA A 347 -7.26 -6.16 11.65
N MET A 348 -8.38 -6.81 12.01
CA MET A 348 -8.52 -7.54 13.28
C MET A 348 -7.48 -8.67 13.39
N THR A 349 -7.28 -9.43 12.30
CA THR A 349 -6.35 -10.56 12.24
C THR A 349 -4.87 -10.15 12.19
N ARG A 350 -4.54 -8.86 12.24
CA ARG A 350 -3.15 -8.38 12.40
C ARG A 350 -2.68 -8.38 13.84
N ALA A 351 -3.60 -8.44 14.82
CA ALA A 351 -3.29 -8.44 16.24
C ALA A 351 -2.85 -9.82 16.72
N LYS A 352 -1.81 -9.85 17.58
CA LYS A 352 -1.37 -11.07 18.30
C LYS A 352 -2.00 -11.15 19.68
N HIS A 353 -1.82 -10.10 20.50
CA HIS A 353 -2.15 -10.13 21.93
C HIS A 353 -3.24 -9.14 22.31
N GLN A 354 -3.32 -7.98 21.67
CA GLN A 354 -4.34 -6.98 21.99
C GLN A 354 -4.96 -6.39 20.72
N LEU A 355 -6.28 -6.35 20.69
CA LEU A 355 -7.09 -5.68 19.68
C LEU A 355 -7.97 -4.64 20.35
N THR A 356 -7.81 -3.36 19.97
CA THR A 356 -8.67 -2.26 20.44
C THR A 356 -9.37 -1.62 19.23
N ILE A 357 -10.68 -1.62 19.24
CA ILE A 357 -11.53 -1.09 18.17
C ILE A 357 -12.19 0.18 18.63
N HIS A 358 -11.87 1.31 18.01
CA HIS A 358 -12.56 2.59 18.20
C HIS A 358 -13.59 2.76 17.09
N THR A 359 -14.85 2.92 17.47
CA THR A 359 -16.01 2.94 16.56
C THR A 359 -17.02 4.01 16.98
N GLN A 360 -17.86 4.48 16.05
CA GLN A 360 -18.94 5.45 16.33
C GLN A 360 -20.33 4.85 16.16
N GLY A 361 -20.45 3.79 15.40
CA GLY A 361 -21.73 3.16 15.09
C GLY A 361 -22.10 2.01 16.03
N THR A 362 -22.90 1.09 15.53
CA THR A 362 -23.40 -0.08 16.25
C THR A 362 -22.88 -1.39 15.68
N PHE A 363 -22.01 -1.32 14.70
CA PHE A 363 -21.62 -2.50 13.91
C PHE A 363 -20.83 -3.52 14.73
N PHE A 364 -20.11 -3.06 15.75
CA PHE A 364 -19.31 -3.90 16.65
C PHE A 364 -20.00 -4.22 17.98
N ASP A 365 -21.22 -3.73 18.23
CA ASP A 365 -21.93 -3.95 19.51
C ASP A 365 -22.16 -5.44 19.84
N GLY A 366 -22.27 -6.30 18.82
CA GLY A 366 -22.49 -7.74 18.99
C GLY A 366 -21.23 -8.62 18.96
N ILE A 367 -20.04 -8.03 18.91
CA ILE A 367 -18.79 -8.76 18.92
C ILE A 367 -18.40 -9.09 20.36
N GLN A 368 -18.05 -10.34 20.63
CA GLN A 368 -17.56 -10.72 21.95
C GLN A 368 -16.22 -10.04 22.21
N ALA A 369 -16.18 -9.23 23.27
CA ALA A 369 -15.00 -8.51 23.69
C ALA A 369 -14.86 -8.58 25.22
N ASP A 370 -13.61 -8.48 25.70
CA ASP A 370 -13.33 -8.43 27.13
C ASP A 370 -13.87 -7.15 27.77
N GLN A 371 -13.92 -6.08 26.97
CA GLN A 371 -14.41 -4.78 27.42
C GLN A 371 -15.21 -4.09 26.32
N HIS A 372 -16.43 -3.71 26.65
CA HIS A 372 -17.23 -2.75 25.91
C HIS A 372 -17.30 -1.45 26.68
N LEU A 373 -16.65 -0.43 26.15
CA LEU A 373 -16.55 0.88 26.79
C LEU A 373 -17.30 1.93 25.96
N TYR A 374 -17.85 2.90 26.64
CA TYR A 374 -18.40 4.10 26.00
C TYR A 374 -17.60 5.30 26.48
N ASP A 375 -17.00 6.03 25.54
CA ASP A 375 -16.30 7.28 25.81
C ASP A 375 -17.22 8.45 25.42
N PRO A 376 -17.86 9.12 26.37
CA PRO A 376 -18.79 10.21 26.11
C PRO A 376 -18.10 11.54 25.78
N LYS A 377 -16.76 11.57 25.80
CA LYS A 377 -15.98 12.78 25.60
C LYS A 377 -16.16 13.31 24.18
N GLU A 378 -16.44 14.60 24.06
CA GLU A 378 -16.39 15.31 22.81
C GLU A 378 -14.95 15.79 22.55
N TYR A 379 -14.43 15.50 21.36
CA TYR A 379 -13.10 15.88 20.96
C TYR A 379 -13.16 17.10 20.05
N GLU A 380 -12.33 18.08 20.34
CA GLU A 380 -12.20 19.27 19.49
C GLU A 380 -11.59 18.92 18.13
N MET A 381 -11.93 19.75 17.14
CA MET A 381 -11.28 19.67 15.85
C MET A 381 -9.76 19.85 16.01
N PRO A 382 -8.94 19.00 15.38
CA PRO A 382 -7.48 19.10 15.48
C PRO A 382 -7.00 20.47 15.01
N ARG A 383 -6.00 21.01 15.70
CA ARG A 383 -5.39 22.30 15.30
C ARG A 383 -4.75 22.26 13.92
N GLU A 384 -4.32 21.10 13.52
CA GLU A 384 -3.60 20.87 12.27
C GLU A 384 -4.10 19.59 11.61
N ILE A 385 -4.30 19.67 10.31
CA ILE A 385 -4.62 18.54 9.44
C ILE A 385 -3.63 18.52 8.29
N THR A 386 -3.36 17.33 7.77
CA THR A 386 -2.52 17.17 6.58
C THR A 386 -3.32 16.41 5.52
N LEU A 387 -3.40 17.00 4.33
CA LEU A 387 -4.02 16.42 3.15
C LEU A 387 -2.92 15.90 2.23
N GLN A 388 -3.06 14.67 1.74
CA GLN A 388 -2.15 14.11 0.74
C GLN A 388 -2.66 14.43 -0.65
N LEU A 389 -1.89 15.18 -1.41
CA LEU A 389 -2.18 15.45 -2.81
C LEU A 389 -1.61 14.34 -3.69
N THR A 390 -2.45 13.79 -4.54
CA THR A 390 -2.13 12.80 -5.56
C THR A 390 -2.08 13.43 -6.95
N HIS A 391 -1.74 12.66 -7.96
CA HIS A 391 -1.80 13.12 -9.36
C HIS A 391 -3.22 13.53 -9.82
N LYS A 392 -4.28 13.07 -9.12
CA LYS A 392 -5.68 13.42 -9.41
C LYS A 392 -6.08 14.78 -8.82
N ASP A 393 -5.32 15.26 -7.85
CA ASP A 393 -5.58 16.49 -7.11
C ASP A 393 -4.95 17.73 -7.76
N ILE A 394 -4.17 17.55 -8.83
CA ILE A 394 -3.52 18.62 -9.58
C ILE A 394 -3.91 18.59 -11.06
N TYR A 395 -3.89 19.75 -11.71
CA TYR A 395 -4.04 19.86 -13.16
C TYR A 395 -2.74 19.48 -13.85
N LEU A 396 -2.67 18.26 -14.39
CA LEU A 396 -1.47 17.68 -15.00
C LEU A 396 -0.94 18.50 -16.20
N ASN A 397 -1.84 19.07 -17.01
CA ASN A 397 -1.46 19.91 -18.14
C ASN A 397 -0.77 21.20 -17.68
N PHE A 398 -1.09 21.70 -16.50
CA PHE A 398 -0.40 22.86 -15.92
C PHE A 398 1.04 22.53 -15.55
N SER A 399 1.30 21.36 -15.00
CA SER A 399 2.64 20.92 -14.55
C SER A 399 3.57 20.47 -15.69
N LYS A 400 3.02 20.06 -16.86
CA LYS A 400 3.80 19.56 -18.01
C LYS A 400 4.96 20.46 -18.45
N PRO A 401 4.80 21.80 -18.60
CA PRO A 401 5.87 22.69 -19.02
C PRO A 401 7.02 22.78 -18.01
N TYR A 402 6.76 22.51 -16.74
CA TYR A 402 7.71 22.67 -15.62
C TYR A 402 8.43 21.39 -15.23
N LYS A 403 8.49 20.39 -16.13
CA LYS A 403 9.13 19.09 -15.87
C LYS A 403 10.56 19.22 -15.35
N ARG A 404 11.35 20.17 -15.91
CA ARG A 404 12.77 20.36 -15.50
C ARG A 404 12.85 20.90 -14.08
N GLU A 405 12.04 21.88 -13.76
CA GLU A 405 11.96 22.51 -12.45
C GLU A 405 11.51 21.50 -11.41
N ILE A 406 10.46 20.72 -11.69
CA ILE A 406 9.96 19.67 -10.79
C ILE A 406 11.04 18.59 -10.54
N LEU A 407 11.76 18.14 -11.57
CA LEU A 407 12.83 17.15 -11.45
C LEU A 407 14.10 17.68 -10.76
N SER A 408 14.20 19.01 -10.54
CA SER A 408 15.28 19.62 -9.76
C SER A 408 14.97 19.76 -8.28
N LEU A 409 13.73 19.47 -7.88
CA LEU A 409 13.35 19.46 -6.47
C LEU A 409 13.71 18.13 -5.82
N ASP A 410 13.88 18.17 -4.51
CA ASP A 410 14.06 16.98 -3.68
C ASP A 410 12.77 16.64 -2.91
N SER A 411 12.57 15.38 -2.58
CA SER A 411 11.59 15.00 -1.57
C SER A 411 11.95 15.70 -0.25
N GLY A 412 10.95 16.27 0.41
CA GLY A 412 11.15 17.09 1.59
C GLY A 412 11.21 18.60 1.30
N TYR A 413 11.30 19.01 0.05
CA TYR A 413 11.30 20.42 -0.32
C TYR A 413 9.99 21.12 0.03
N SER A 414 10.05 22.30 0.65
CA SER A 414 8.87 23.12 1.00
C SER A 414 8.50 24.03 -0.17
N LEU A 415 7.25 23.93 -0.61
CA LEU A 415 6.66 24.78 -1.64
C LEU A 415 5.89 25.94 -1.02
N GLY A 416 5.80 27.05 -1.74
CA GLY A 416 4.85 28.11 -1.45
C GLY A 416 3.44 27.74 -1.91
N TYR A 417 2.43 28.35 -1.29
CA TYR A 417 1.03 28.16 -1.65
C TYR A 417 0.32 29.54 -1.75
N HIS A 418 -0.36 29.76 -2.86
CA HIS A 418 -1.23 30.92 -3.07
C HIS A 418 -2.29 30.59 -4.15
N ASP A 419 -3.49 31.08 -4.00
CA ASP A 419 -4.56 30.99 -5.00
C ASP A 419 -4.72 29.58 -5.62
N PHE A 420 -4.65 28.54 -4.79
CA PHE A 420 -4.67 27.12 -5.18
C PHE A 420 -3.50 26.68 -6.08
N CYS A 421 -2.46 27.49 -6.20
CA CYS A 421 -1.21 27.16 -6.87
C CYS A 421 -0.10 26.82 -5.87
N LEU A 422 0.79 25.93 -6.30
CA LEU A 422 1.98 25.54 -5.57
C LEU A 422 3.20 26.05 -6.33
N CYS A 423 4.03 26.84 -5.66
CA CYS A 423 5.16 27.52 -6.29
C CYS A 423 6.50 27.18 -5.64
N ILE A 424 7.58 27.37 -6.38
CA ILE A 424 8.94 27.31 -5.87
C ILE A 424 9.24 28.66 -5.19
N PRO A 425 9.44 28.73 -3.86
CA PRO A 425 9.57 29.99 -3.13
C PRO A 425 10.71 30.88 -3.62
N SER A 426 11.84 30.29 -4.03
CA SER A 426 13.01 31.04 -4.49
C SER A 426 12.82 31.79 -5.81
N THR A 427 11.89 31.32 -6.67
CA THR A 427 11.64 31.92 -7.99
C THR A 427 10.24 32.51 -8.12
N GLY A 428 9.35 32.24 -7.18
CA GLY A 428 7.91 32.55 -7.26
C GLY A 428 7.16 31.82 -8.39
N ARG A 429 7.79 30.83 -9.03
CA ARG A 429 7.21 30.13 -10.19
C ARG A 429 6.22 29.06 -9.75
N ASP A 430 5.00 29.14 -10.24
CA ASP A 430 3.98 28.12 -10.06
C ASP A 430 4.32 26.86 -10.86
N ILE A 431 4.33 25.70 -10.20
CA ILE A 431 4.65 24.41 -10.81
C ILE A 431 3.50 23.40 -10.78
N ALA A 432 2.50 23.66 -9.95
CA ALA A 432 1.30 22.86 -9.87
C ALA A 432 0.09 23.71 -9.48
N MET A 433 -1.06 23.38 -10.03
CA MET A 433 -2.36 23.98 -9.68
C MET A 433 -3.30 22.88 -9.24
N LEU A 434 -4.04 23.11 -8.15
CA LEU A 434 -4.98 22.15 -7.62
C LEU A 434 -6.20 21.96 -8.55
N SER A 435 -6.68 20.73 -8.64
CA SER A 435 -7.91 20.41 -9.40
C SER A 435 -9.14 21.09 -8.75
N SER A 436 -10.19 21.32 -9.53
CA SER A 436 -11.42 21.98 -9.05
C SER A 436 -12.03 21.24 -7.86
N THR A 437 -11.98 19.91 -7.85
CA THR A 437 -12.45 19.09 -6.72
C THR A 437 -11.67 19.39 -5.45
N LYS A 438 -10.33 19.41 -5.54
CA LYS A 438 -9.47 19.70 -4.38
C LYS A 438 -9.57 21.16 -3.93
N GLN A 439 -9.74 22.09 -4.85
CA GLN A 439 -10.01 23.49 -4.50
C GLN A 439 -11.30 23.65 -3.68
N ASN A 440 -12.37 22.94 -4.06
CA ASN A 440 -13.63 22.97 -3.30
C ASN A 440 -13.47 22.35 -1.90
N GLU A 441 -12.71 21.25 -1.81
CA GLU A 441 -12.38 20.64 -0.53
C GLU A 441 -11.60 21.61 0.38
N LEU A 442 -10.58 22.30 -0.15
CA LEU A 442 -9.84 23.29 0.62
C LEU A 442 -10.73 24.46 1.09
N LYS A 443 -11.64 24.96 0.24
CA LYS A 443 -12.60 26.00 0.63
C LYS A 443 -13.49 25.55 1.79
N ASN A 444 -13.91 24.27 1.81
CA ASN A 444 -14.66 23.72 2.92
C ASN A 444 -13.85 23.70 4.22
N TRP A 445 -12.54 23.40 4.12
CA TRP A 445 -11.64 23.49 5.28
C TRP A 445 -11.40 24.92 5.71
N GLU A 446 -11.23 25.85 4.77
CA GLU A 446 -11.09 27.29 5.06
C GLU A 446 -12.35 27.83 5.76
N ALA A 447 -13.54 27.41 5.35
CA ALA A 447 -14.79 27.76 6.03
C ALA A 447 -14.87 27.26 7.48
N LYS A 448 -14.15 26.17 7.81
CA LYS A 448 -13.96 25.66 9.18
C LYS A 448 -12.82 26.33 9.94
N GLY A 449 -12.20 27.38 9.38
CA GLY A 449 -11.13 28.18 10.00
C GLY A 449 -9.72 27.68 9.77
N TYR A 450 -9.51 26.66 8.93
CA TYR A 450 -8.17 26.19 8.56
C TYR A 450 -7.56 27.04 7.45
N LYS A 451 -6.24 27.17 7.49
CA LYS A 451 -5.46 27.81 6.41
C LYS A 451 -4.27 26.94 6.06
N VAL A 452 -3.91 26.89 4.79
CA VAL A 452 -2.68 26.23 4.35
C VAL A 452 -1.48 26.94 4.97
N THR A 453 -0.66 26.20 5.68
CA THR A 453 0.53 26.71 6.36
C THR A 453 1.83 26.10 5.84
N ASN A 454 1.76 24.91 5.25
CA ASN A 454 2.91 24.26 4.66
C ASN A 454 2.49 23.37 3.49
N ALA A 455 3.34 23.28 2.47
CA ALA A 455 3.22 22.33 1.37
C ALA A 455 4.57 21.68 1.16
N LYS A 456 4.66 20.36 1.30
CA LYS A 456 5.94 19.65 1.26
C LYS A 456 5.92 18.56 0.19
N VAL A 457 6.93 18.52 -0.65
CA VAL A 457 7.11 17.47 -1.64
C VAL A 457 7.38 16.15 -0.92
N ARG A 458 6.50 15.16 -1.10
CA ARG A 458 6.65 13.81 -0.56
C ARG A 458 7.46 12.93 -1.50
N PHE A 459 7.08 12.89 -2.78
CA PHE A 459 7.76 12.19 -3.85
C PHE A 459 7.72 13.00 -5.14
N ILE A 460 8.67 12.75 -6.02
CA ILE A 460 8.62 13.18 -7.43
C ILE A 460 8.54 11.94 -8.28
N VAL A 461 7.51 11.84 -9.12
CA VAL A 461 7.24 10.65 -9.93
C VAL A 461 7.15 10.99 -11.42
N ALA A 462 7.65 10.08 -12.25
CA ALA A 462 7.38 10.08 -13.67
C ALA A 462 5.98 9.52 -13.93
N TRP A 463 5.23 10.19 -14.79
CA TRP A 463 3.85 9.80 -15.10
C TRP A 463 3.51 10.01 -16.56
N LYS A 464 2.72 9.06 -17.09
CA LYS A 464 2.14 9.09 -18.43
C LYS A 464 0.73 8.52 -18.38
N PRO A 465 -0.28 9.08 -19.10
CA PRO A 465 -1.60 8.45 -19.22
C PRO A 465 -1.51 7.04 -19.75
N LYS A 466 -2.37 6.13 -19.29
CA LYS A 466 -2.41 4.73 -19.78
C LYS A 466 -2.66 4.64 -21.29
N ASP A 467 -3.51 5.54 -21.80
CA ASP A 467 -3.92 5.58 -23.21
C ASP A 467 -3.11 6.60 -24.04
N ALA A 468 -1.97 7.06 -23.49
CA ALA A 468 -1.13 8.03 -24.18
C ALA A 468 -0.45 7.40 -25.41
N PRO A 469 -0.33 8.15 -26.53
CA PRO A 469 0.47 7.73 -27.67
C PRO A 469 1.89 7.33 -27.25
N LYS A 470 2.52 6.37 -27.97
CA LYS A 470 3.87 5.88 -27.65
C LYS A 470 4.92 6.99 -27.65
N ASP A 471 4.74 8.01 -28.47
CA ASP A 471 5.62 9.18 -28.61
C ASP A 471 5.34 10.29 -27.59
N GLU A 472 4.28 10.20 -26.78
CA GLU A 472 4.02 11.18 -25.72
C GLU A 472 5.10 11.09 -24.63
N LYS A 473 5.72 12.24 -24.32
CA LYS A 473 6.75 12.32 -23.30
C LYS A 473 6.15 12.26 -21.90
N GLU A 474 6.75 11.48 -21.01
CA GLU A 474 6.40 11.45 -19.59
C GLU A 474 6.48 12.83 -18.94
N SER A 475 5.52 13.11 -18.08
CA SER A 475 5.51 14.28 -17.20
C SER A 475 6.22 13.94 -15.88
N ALA A 476 6.68 14.96 -15.17
CA ALA A 476 7.08 14.87 -13.77
C ALA A 476 5.95 15.43 -12.89
N ILE A 477 5.59 14.68 -11.84
CA ILE A 477 4.51 15.07 -10.94
C ILE A 477 5.06 15.06 -9.52
N PRO A 478 4.94 16.19 -8.77
CA PRO A 478 5.19 16.19 -7.34
C PRO A 478 3.96 15.64 -6.60
N LEU A 479 4.16 14.61 -5.78
CA LEU A 479 3.18 14.19 -4.77
C LEU A 479 3.46 15.01 -3.51
N ILE A 480 2.43 15.67 -2.96
CA ILE A 480 2.62 16.74 -1.98
C ILE A 480 1.78 16.46 -0.74
N ASP A 481 2.36 16.72 0.43
CA ASP A 481 1.66 16.80 1.70
C ASP A 481 1.36 18.27 2.00
N LEU A 482 0.06 18.58 2.09
CA LEU A 482 -0.44 19.94 2.34
C LEU A 482 -0.91 20.02 3.79
N THR A 483 -0.24 20.80 4.60
CA THR A 483 -0.61 21.02 6.01
C THR A 483 -1.48 22.26 6.13
N MET A 484 -2.60 22.13 6.83
CA MET A 484 -3.51 23.20 7.16
C MET A 484 -3.61 23.36 8.68
N THR A 485 -3.59 24.60 9.16
CA THR A 485 -3.67 24.91 10.58
C THR A 485 -4.86 25.80 10.87
N ARG A 486 -5.60 25.48 11.92
CA ARG A 486 -6.72 26.28 12.42
C ARG A 486 -6.19 27.32 13.41
N LYS A 487 -6.53 28.60 13.19
CA LYS A 487 -6.35 29.63 14.21
C LYS A 487 -7.42 29.46 15.27
N ILE A 488 -6.99 29.42 16.52
CA ILE A 488 -7.87 29.43 17.71
C ILE A 488 -8.34 30.85 17.94
#